data_bbb32c55e7bb5937358ca95b39657563
#
_entry.id   bbb32c55e7bb5937358ca95b39657563
#
_cell.length_a   1.000
_cell.length_b   1.000
_cell.length_c   1.000
_cell.angle_alpha   90.00
_cell.angle_beta   90.00
_cell.angle_gamma   90.00
#
_symmetry.space_group_name_H-M   'P 1'
#
loop_
_entity.id
_entity.type
_entity.pdbx_description
1 polymer ?
#
loop_
_entity_poly.entity_id
_entity_poly.type
_entity_poly.pdbx_seq_one_letter_code
_entity_poly.pdbx_strand_id
1 'polypeptide(L)'
;TIFQVDKRGQIWYDSTCKVFELYIITRGGLPLKSQAYRMALLYDFYGDVLTERQKEFYDLYYNEDLSLAEIAENNGITRQGVRDVIVRAEGILTDLEDKTGLIKRFHAMQKQLQEIEQAAGEILERSHRYDDPQLEALAVKIQDIAKLMEKE
;
A
#
# COMPACT_ATOMS: atom_id res chain seq x y z
N THR A 1 -11.15 -7.19 -1.34
CA THR A 1 -11.07 -6.15 -2.39
C THR A 1 -10.71 -4.85 -1.68
N ILE A 2 -9.46 -4.45 -1.78
CA ILE A 2 -8.82 -3.40 -0.95
C ILE A 2 -9.10 -1.98 -1.47
N PHE A 3 -9.73 -1.84 -2.65
CA PHE A 3 -9.94 -0.55 -3.29
C PHE A 3 -11.42 -0.31 -3.60
N GLN A 4 -11.95 0.85 -3.23
CA GLN A 4 -13.24 1.35 -3.71
C GLN A 4 -13.03 2.70 -4.42
N VAL A 5 -13.61 2.83 -5.61
CA VAL A 5 -13.59 4.06 -6.41
C VAL A 5 -14.92 4.78 -6.21
N ASP A 6 -14.91 6.05 -5.83
CA ASP A 6 -16.12 6.85 -5.73
C ASP A 6 -16.59 7.32 -7.12
N LYS A 7 -17.82 7.89 -7.17
CA LYS A 7 -18.44 8.40 -8.42
C LYS A 7 -17.66 9.56 -9.09
N ARG A 8 -16.56 10.02 -8.48
CA ARG A 8 -15.68 11.09 -8.99
C ARG A 8 -14.32 10.58 -9.42
N GLY A 9 -14.11 9.23 -9.43
CA GLY A 9 -12.84 8.62 -9.82
C GLY A 9 -11.76 8.70 -8.75
N GLN A 10 -12.10 9.09 -7.50
CA GLN A 10 -11.18 9.05 -6.38
C GLN A 10 -11.16 7.66 -5.76
N ILE A 11 -9.96 7.10 -5.66
CA ILE A 11 -9.74 5.80 -5.03
C ILE A 11 -9.75 6.01 -3.52
N TRP A 12 -10.73 5.40 -2.84
CA TRP A 12 -10.76 5.33 -1.38
C TRP A 12 -10.23 3.97 -0.95
N TYR A 13 -9.20 4.02 -0.13
CA TYR A 13 -8.78 2.85 0.62
C TYR A 13 -9.71 2.71 1.83
N ASP A 14 -10.13 1.49 2.13
CA ASP A 14 -10.90 1.20 3.34
C ASP A 14 -10.14 1.71 4.57
N SER A 15 -10.86 2.05 5.63
CA SER A 15 -10.41 2.82 6.80
C SER A 15 -9.18 2.29 7.55
N THR A 16 -8.65 1.13 7.18
CA THR A 16 -7.35 0.61 7.62
C THR A 16 -6.15 1.28 6.94
N CYS A 17 -6.34 1.98 5.82
CA CYS A 17 -5.25 2.61 5.04
C CYS A 17 -5.17 4.14 5.15
N LYS A 18 -5.70 4.75 6.21
CA LYS A 18 -5.50 6.19 6.52
C LYS A 18 -4.03 6.62 6.62
N VAL A 19 -3.13 5.66 6.66
CA VAL A 19 -1.68 5.88 6.77
C VAL A 19 -1.06 6.22 5.41
N PHE A 20 -1.68 5.80 4.28
CA PHE A 20 -1.13 6.05 2.94
C PHE A 20 -1.26 7.52 2.49
N GLU A 21 -2.37 8.18 2.82
CA GLU A 21 -2.58 9.59 2.51
C GLU A 21 -1.61 10.51 3.27
N LEU A 22 -1.25 10.15 4.51
CA LEU A 22 -0.31 10.92 5.32
C LEU A 22 1.15 10.84 4.83
N TYR A 23 1.54 9.75 4.16
CA TYR A 23 2.90 9.57 3.64
C TYR A 23 3.18 10.39 2.38
N ILE A 24 2.18 10.56 1.53
CA ILE A 24 2.30 11.40 0.31
C ILE A 24 2.40 12.89 0.68
N ILE A 25 1.74 13.33 1.76
CA ILE A 25 1.65 14.74 2.14
C ILE A 25 2.86 15.20 2.98
N THR A 26 3.55 14.31 3.70
CA THR A 26 4.64 14.69 4.59
C THR A 26 6.00 14.15 4.16
N ARG A 27 6.66 14.85 3.24
CA ARG A 27 8.11 14.72 2.96
C ARG A 27 9.01 15.14 4.13
N GLY A 28 8.62 14.90 5.37
CA GLY A 28 9.37 15.33 6.55
C GLY A 28 9.21 14.36 7.71
N GLY A 29 10.25 13.61 7.99
CA GLY A 29 10.40 12.52 8.94
C GLY A 29 9.64 12.60 10.27
N LEU A 30 8.99 11.46 10.58
CA LEU A 30 8.57 11.12 11.93
C LEU A 30 8.91 9.64 12.20
N PRO A 31 9.82 9.33 13.13
CA PRO A 31 10.43 8.00 13.25
C PRO A 31 9.53 6.92 13.85
N LEU A 32 8.48 7.24 14.59
CA LEU A 32 7.61 6.24 15.24
C LEU A 32 6.43 5.80 14.37
N LYS A 33 5.87 6.69 13.54
CA LYS A 33 4.81 6.34 12.57
C LYS A 33 5.36 5.56 11.36
N SER A 34 6.66 5.65 11.08
CA SER A 34 7.29 4.96 9.95
C SER A 34 7.38 3.45 10.15
N GLN A 35 7.58 2.95 11.38
CA GLN A 35 7.71 1.52 11.63
C GLN A 35 6.38 0.79 11.55
N ALA A 36 5.33 1.28 12.19
CA ALA A 36 4.01 0.68 12.13
C ALA A 36 3.47 0.67 10.68
N TYR A 37 3.65 1.77 9.95
CA TYR A 37 3.32 1.85 8.53
C TYR A 37 4.10 0.84 7.68
N ARG A 38 5.43 0.77 7.88
CA ARG A 38 6.26 -0.21 7.17
C ARG A 38 5.79 -1.64 7.44
N MET A 39 5.46 -1.95 8.68
CA MET A 39 4.97 -3.28 9.06
C MET A 39 3.60 -3.59 8.44
N ALA A 40 2.66 -2.64 8.43
CA ALA A 40 1.38 -2.81 7.74
C ALA A 40 1.57 -3.09 6.25
N LEU A 41 2.43 -2.32 5.58
CA LEU A 41 2.73 -2.51 4.17
C LEU A 41 3.36 -3.87 3.87
N LEU A 42 4.30 -4.31 4.69
CA LEU A 42 4.91 -5.63 4.59
C LEU A 42 3.87 -6.74 4.76
N TYR A 43 2.91 -6.56 5.66
CA TYR A 43 1.83 -7.50 5.88
C TYR A 43 0.86 -7.56 4.68
N ASP A 44 0.52 -6.43 4.09
CA ASP A 44 -0.33 -6.37 2.90
C ASP A 44 0.28 -7.13 1.70
N PHE A 45 1.60 -7.02 1.52
CA PHE A 45 2.29 -7.65 0.39
C PHE A 45 2.68 -9.11 0.63
N TYR A 46 3.02 -9.47 1.86
CA TYR A 46 3.64 -10.76 2.19
C TYR A 46 2.90 -11.54 3.27
N GLY A 47 1.80 -11.04 3.81
CA GLY A 47 1.09 -11.65 4.92
C GLY A 47 0.69 -13.10 4.68
N ASP A 48 0.44 -13.47 3.42
CA ASP A 48 0.06 -14.85 3.04
C ASP A 48 1.15 -15.89 3.27
N VAL A 49 2.40 -15.47 3.44
CA VAL A 49 3.52 -16.36 3.78
C VAL A 49 3.54 -16.73 5.26
N LEU A 50 2.87 -15.94 6.10
CA LEU A 50 2.79 -16.17 7.52
C LEU A 50 1.86 -17.32 7.86
N THR A 51 2.18 -18.04 8.96
CA THR A 51 1.24 -19.03 9.52
C THR A 51 0.00 -18.32 10.08
N GLU A 52 -1.14 -19.02 10.19
CA GLU A 52 -2.38 -18.46 10.71
C GLU A 52 -2.20 -17.81 12.10
N ARG A 53 -1.43 -18.45 12.97
CA ARG A 53 -1.14 -17.90 14.30
C ARG A 53 -0.29 -16.62 14.26
N GLN A 54 0.63 -16.52 13.30
CA GLN A 54 1.42 -15.30 13.10
C GLN A 54 0.55 -14.18 12.53
N LYS A 55 -0.33 -14.48 11.58
CA LYS A 55 -1.31 -13.53 11.03
C LYS A 55 -2.21 -12.98 12.14
N GLU A 56 -2.84 -13.87 12.93
CA GLU A 56 -3.72 -13.50 14.01
C GLU A 56 -3.05 -12.55 15.01
N PHE A 57 -1.86 -12.91 15.52
CA PHE A 57 -1.19 -12.07 16.50
C PHE A 57 -0.66 -10.76 15.93
N TYR A 58 -0.27 -10.78 14.67
CA TYR A 58 0.16 -9.58 13.95
C TYR A 58 -1.01 -8.62 13.76
N ASP A 59 -2.17 -9.13 13.36
CA ASP A 59 -3.39 -8.37 13.14
C ASP A 59 -3.91 -7.74 14.45
N LEU A 60 -4.01 -8.54 15.52
CA LEU A 60 -4.40 -8.06 16.84
C LEU A 60 -3.49 -6.94 17.36
N TYR A 61 -2.18 -7.03 17.07
CA TYR A 61 -1.20 -6.06 17.57
C TYR A 61 -1.12 -4.78 16.73
N TYR A 62 -1.11 -4.90 15.39
CA TYR A 62 -0.90 -3.76 14.49
C TYR A 62 -2.17 -3.10 13.99
N ASN A 63 -3.26 -3.86 13.82
CA ASN A 63 -4.52 -3.36 13.28
C ASN A 63 -5.56 -3.11 14.36
N GLU A 64 -5.61 -3.97 15.39
CA GLU A 64 -6.59 -3.85 16.49
C GLU A 64 -6.02 -3.10 17.71
N ASP A 65 -4.77 -2.65 17.65
CA ASP A 65 -4.09 -1.90 18.72
C ASP A 65 -4.08 -2.60 20.09
N LEU A 66 -4.21 -3.94 20.13
CA LEU A 66 -4.15 -4.69 21.39
C LEU A 66 -2.72 -4.73 21.94
N SER A 67 -2.60 -4.60 23.25
CA SER A 67 -1.32 -4.78 23.92
C SER A 67 -0.90 -6.26 23.93
N LEU A 68 0.41 -6.52 24.03
CA LEU A 68 0.94 -7.89 24.17
C LEU A 68 0.34 -8.63 25.38
N ALA A 69 -0.10 -7.91 26.43
CA ALA A 69 -0.70 -8.50 27.62
C ALA A 69 -2.13 -8.96 27.33
N GLU A 70 -2.95 -8.16 26.66
CA GLU A 70 -4.32 -8.50 26.26
C GLU A 70 -4.33 -9.68 25.28
N ILE A 71 -3.44 -9.67 24.28
CA ILE A 71 -3.30 -10.80 23.35
C ILE A 71 -2.93 -12.09 24.11
N ALA A 72 -2.00 -11.99 25.06
CA ALA A 72 -1.54 -13.12 25.85
C ALA A 72 -2.66 -13.70 26.74
N GLU A 73 -3.46 -12.84 27.39
CA GLU A 73 -4.59 -13.22 28.21
C GLU A 73 -5.68 -13.91 27.36
N ASN A 74 -6.05 -13.32 26.23
CA ASN A 74 -7.07 -13.85 25.33
C ASN A 74 -6.70 -15.22 24.75
N ASN A 75 -5.39 -15.49 24.57
CA ASN A 75 -4.89 -16.71 23.96
C ASN A 75 -4.31 -17.73 24.96
N GLY A 76 -4.35 -17.44 26.25
CA GLY A 76 -3.87 -18.36 27.30
C GLY A 76 -2.37 -18.65 27.23
N ILE A 77 -1.55 -17.70 26.76
CA ILE A 77 -0.09 -17.83 26.64
C ILE A 77 0.62 -16.69 27.38
N THR A 78 1.94 -16.74 27.44
CA THR A 78 2.72 -15.67 28.08
C THR A 78 2.86 -14.45 27.17
N ARG A 79 2.96 -13.25 27.74
CA ARG A 79 3.29 -12.02 27.01
C ARG A 79 4.56 -12.16 26.16
N GLN A 80 5.58 -12.86 26.70
CA GLN A 80 6.81 -13.13 25.97
C GLN A 80 6.54 -14.04 24.77
N GLY A 81 5.68 -15.05 24.89
CA GLY A 81 5.27 -15.93 23.80
C GLY A 81 4.58 -15.17 22.66
N VAL A 82 3.70 -14.21 22.96
CA VAL A 82 3.09 -13.33 21.95
C VAL A 82 4.16 -12.52 21.24
N ARG A 83 5.05 -11.85 22.00
CA ARG A 83 6.14 -11.04 21.44
C ARG A 83 7.03 -11.85 20.51
N ASP A 84 7.38 -13.07 20.88
CA ASP A 84 8.27 -13.93 20.08
C ASP A 84 7.61 -14.32 18.75
N VAL A 85 6.28 -14.52 18.73
CA VAL A 85 5.53 -14.79 17.49
C VAL A 85 5.53 -13.56 16.59
N ILE A 86 5.23 -12.37 17.13
CA ILE A 86 5.21 -11.12 16.36
C ILE A 86 6.59 -10.80 15.78
N VAL A 87 7.65 -10.84 16.60
CA VAL A 87 9.02 -10.56 16.14
C VAL A 87 9.47 -11.53 15.06
N ARG A 88 9.08 -12.81 15.12
CA ARG A 88 9.36 -13.76 14.04
C ARG A 88 8.60 -13.41 12.76
N ALA A 89 7.33 -13.01 12.87
CA ALA A 89 6.55 -12.57 11.72
C ALA A 89 7.18 -11.33 11.06
N GLU A 90 7.54 -10.31 11.85
CA GLU A 90 8.27 -9.12 11.37
C GLU A 90 9.57 -9.48 10.64
N GLY A 91 10.34 -10.42 11.22
CA GLY A 91 11.59 -10.91 10.62
C GLY A 91 11.35 -11.57 9.26
N ILE A 92 10.33 -12.44 9.14
CA ILE A 92 9.98 -13.10 7.88
C ILE A 92 9.60 -12.08 6.81
N LEU A 93 8.71 -11.14 7.15
CA LEU A 93 8.24 -10.12 6.21
C LEU A 93 9.36 -9.19 5.75
N THR A 94 10.22 -8.77 6.68
CA THR A 94 11.37 -7.91 6.37
C THR A 94 12.39 -8.63 5.48
N ASP A 95 12.70 -9.89 5.78
CA ASP A 95 13.64 -10.71 5.00
C ASP A 95 13.12 -10.94 3.56
N LEU A 96 11.82 -11.11 3.39
CA LEU A 96 11.20 -11.21 2.06
C LEU A 96 11.35 -9.92 1.27
N GLU A 97 11.07 -8.76 1.85
CA GLU A 97 11.25 -7.48 1.16
C GLU A 97 12.73 -7.21 0.85
N ASP A 98 13.63 -7.49 1.76
CA ASP A 98 15.08 -7.32 1.56
C ASP A 98 15.59 -8.18 0.39
N LYS A 99 15.02 -9.36 0.19
CA LYS A 99 15.37 -10.28 -0.91
C LYS A 99 14.67 -9.95 -2.22
N THR A 100 13.39 -9.56 -2.19
CA THR A 100 12.58 -9.38 -3.39
C THR A 100 12.52 -7.94 -3.86
N GLY A 101 12.50 -6.97 -2.95
CA GLY A 101 12.32 -5.54 -3.22
C GLY A 101 10.99 -5.23 -3.92
N LEU A 102 9.96 -6.05 -3.69
CA LEU A 102 8.68 -5.97 -4.40
C LEU A 102 7.96 -4.65 -4.09
N ILE A 103 7.88 -4.25 -2.84
CA ILE A 103 7.25 -2.99 -2.40
C ILE A 103 7.96 -1.80 -3.04
N LYS A 104 9.30 -1.81 -3.02
CA LYS A 104 10.10 -0.75 -3.65
C LYS A 104 9.85 -0.64 -5.15
N ARG A 105 9.77 -1.79 -5.85
CA ARG A 105 9.48 -1.83 -7.29
C ARG A 105 8.06 -1.39 -7.59
N PHE A 106 7.10 -1.78 -6.76
CA PHE A 106 5.71 -1.37 -6.89
C PHE A 106 5.57 0.16 -6.79
N HIS A 107 6.17 0.78 -5.77
CA HIS A 107 6.15 2.23 -5.63
C HIS A 107 6.85 2.96 -6.79
N ALA A 108 7.95 2.42 -7.29
CA ALA A 108 8.63 2.99 -8.46
C ALA A 108 7.74 2.94 -9.71
N MET A 109 7.04 1.83 -9.91
CA MET A 109 6.11 1.64 -11.02
C MET A 109 4.91 2.59 -10.92
N GLN A 110 4.29 2.72 -9.73
CA GLN A 110 3.19 3.65 -9.51
C GLN A 110 3.60 5.09 -9.85
N LYS A 111 4.80 5.51 -9.41
CA LYS A 111 5.31 6.84 -9.74
C LYS A 111 5.46 7.04 -11.25
N GLN A 112 5.97 6.04 -11.97
CA GLN A 112 6.11 6.10 -13.42
C GLN A 112 4.75 6.17 -14.14
N LEU A 113 3.74 5.43 -13.64
CA LEU A 113 2.37 5.51 -14.17
C LEU A 113 1.77 6.90 -14.00
N GLN A 114 1.95 7.52 -12.83
CA GLN A 114 1.50 8.90 -12.59
C GLN A 114 2.18 9.90 -13.54
N GLU A 115 3.49 9.75 -13.81
CA GLU A 115 4.20 10.58 -14.77
C GLU A 115 3.64 10.40 -16.20
N ILE A 116 3.27 9.17 -16.58
CA ILE A 116 2.65 8.87 -17.88
C ILE A 116 1.25 9.49 -17.97
N GLU A 117 0.43 9.37 -16.92
CA GLU A 117 -0.90 9.98 -16.87
C GLU A 117 -0.84 11.50 -17.00
N GLN A 118 0.09 12.13 -16.29
CA GLN A 118 0.29 13.58 -16.38
C GLN A 118 0.70 14.00 -17.79
N ALA A 119 1.68 13.32 -18.40
CA ALA A 119 2.12 13.61 -19.76
C ALA A 119 0.99 13.43 -20.79
N ALA A 120 0.17 12.38 -20.65
CA ALA A 120 -0.99 12.16 -21.49
C ALA A 120 -2.05 13.27 -21.31
N GLY A 121 -2.26 13.75 -20.08
CA GLY A 121 -3.12 14.89 -19.79
C GLY A 121 -2.66 16.17 -20.48
N GLU A 122 -1.36 16.46 -20.48
CA GLU A 122 -0.79 17.61 -21.20
C GLU A 122 -0.97 17.50 -22.72
N ILE A 123 -0.84 16.30 -23.28
CA ILE A 123 -1.09 16.04 -24.71
C ILE A 123 -2.58 16.29 -25.02
N LEU A 124 -3.48 15.84 -24.15
CA LEU A 124 -4.92 16.03 -24.33
C LEU A 124 -5.29 17.51 -24.31
N GLU A 125 -4.76 18.32 -23.40
CA GLU A 125 -4.97 19.76 -23.37
C GLU A 125 -4.46 20.46 -24.65
N ARG A 126 -3.35 19.99 -25.20
CA ARG A 126 -2.79 20.53 -26.45
C ARG A 126 -3.60 20.11 -27.66
N SER A 127 -4.11 18.86 -27.73
CA SER A 127 -4.93 18.37 -28.83
C SER A 127 -6.21 19.20 -28.97
N HIS A 128 -6.88 19.53 -27.87
CA HIS A 128 -8.05 20.41 -27.86
C HIS A 128 -7.74 21.81 -28.40
N ARG A 129 -6.53 22.35 -28.13
CA ARG A 129 -6.10 23.68 -28.58
C ARG A 129 -5.85 23.73 -30.09
N TYR A 130 -5.42 22.64 -30.68
CA TYR A 130 -5.09 22.53 -32.10
C TYR A 130 -6.16 21.79 -32.91
N ASP A 131 -7.28 21.41 -32.30
CA ASP A 131 -8.39 20.66 -32.90
C ASP A 131 -7.91 19.40 -33.65
N ASP A 132 -7.07 18.59 -32.98
CA ASP A 132 -6.52 17.34 -33.51
C ASP A 132 -7.17 16.11 -32.83
N PRO A 133 -8.23 15.54 -33.48
CA PRO A 133 -8.95 14.40 -32.91
C PRO A 133 -8.13 13.11 -32.85
N GLN A 134 -7.10 12.98 -33.68
CA GLN A 134 -6.25 11.79 -33.66
C GLN A 134 -5.30 11.82 -32.46
N LEU A 135 -4.74 12.98 -32.17
CA LEU A 135 -3.91 13.18 -31.00
C LEU A 135 -4.71 13.03 -29.69
N GLU A 136 -5.94 13.53 -29.67
CA GLU A 136 -6.87 13.36 -28.56
C GLU A 136 -7.13 11.87 -28.29
N ALA A 137 -7.50 11.09 -29.32
CA ALA A 137 -7.76 9.66 -29.19
C ALA A 137 -6.54 8.86 -28.66
N LEU A 138 -5.33 9.24 -29.07
CA LEU A 138 -4.10 8.61 -28.59
C LEU A 138 -3.82 8.95 -27.13
N ALA A 139 -4.00 10.20 -26.72
CA ALA A 139 -3.80 10.62 -25.34
C ALA A 139 -4.78 9.91 -24.38
N VAL A 140 -6.06 9.83 -24.74
CA VAL A 140 -7.07 9.08 -23.98
C VAL A 140 -6.68 7.61 -23.86
N LYS A 141 -6.25 6.98 -24.96
CA LYS A 141 -5.83 5.58 -24.94
C LYS A 141 -4.63 5.34 -23.99
N ILE A 142 -3.66 6.27 -23.95
CA ILE A 142 -2.53 6.17 -23.02
C ILE A 142 -3.00 6.26 -21.57
N GLN A 143 -3.90 7.20 -21.24
CA GLN A 143 -4.48 7.32 -19.91
C GLN A 143 -5.25 6.06 -19.49
N ASP A 144 -6.04 5.49 -20.40
CA ASP A 144 -6.80 4.27 -20.12
C ASP A 144 -5.88 3.08 -19.84
N ILE A 145 -4.78 2.94 -20.57
CA ILE A 145 -3.78 1.89 -20.34
C ILE A 145 -3.10 2.10 -18.97
N ALA A 146 -2.68 3.33 -18.65
CA ALA A 146 -2.05 3.63 -17.37
C ALA A 146 -2.98 3.27 -16.20
N LYS A 147 -4.26 3.66 -16.28
CA LYS A 147 -5.29 3.33 -15.27
C LYS A 147 -5.58 1.83 -15.15
N LEU A 148 -5.47 1.06 -16.23
CA LEU A 148 -5.62 -0.40 -16.16
C LEU A 148 -4.45 -1.03 -15.41
N MET A 149 -3.23 -0.55 -15.62
CA MET A 149 -2.03 -1.04 -14.93
C MET A 149 -1.99 -0.69 -13.44
N GLU A 150 -2.70 0.36 -13.01
CA GLU A 150 -2.83 0.69 -11.59
C GLU A 150 -3.79 -0.26 -10.83
N LYS A 151 -4.67 -0.95 -11.55
CA LYS A 151 -5.70 -1.82 -10.96
C LYS A 151 -5.28 -3.28 -10.82
N GLU A 152 -4.22 -3.70 -11.49
CA GLU A 152 -3.67 -5.05 -11.39
C GLU A 152 -2.65 -5.17 -10.26
#